data_7b6cd125401e2553bcf008aea88bd398
#
_entry.id   7b6cd125401e2553bcf008aea88bd398
#
_cell.length_a   1.000
_cell.length_b   1.000
_cell.length_c   1.000
_cell.angle_alpha   90.00
_cell.angle_beta   90.00
_cell.angle_gamma   90.00
#
_symmetry.space_group_name_H-M   'P 1'
#
loop_
_entity.id
_entity.type
_entity.pdbx_description
1 polymer ?
#
loop_
_entity_poly.entity_id
_entity_poly.type
_entity_poly.pdbx_seq_one_letter_code
_entity_poly.pdbx_strand_id
1 'polypeptide(L)'
;MIRINRRQAIGGLAGIAGITAMPRFSFAQSLPLPSSPVALNIIDVAGNLQLTQAAIEKFAKENPALISKVIFSRAPSPELPAKLKAQQTANRVDIDLVLTGPGAMSDGITQGLWIDVWTKYPDLLPKADEIYHEKALMMQKNFGQNEGVAVVYSPSGPLFEYAPDRVKTVPKNAEELLAWVKANPGRFCYARPVNSGPGWTFLMAMPYILGDKNPSDPINGWEKTWAYLKELDQGIDYYPPGTTATMKEFAEGTRDMIVSTFGWDINPRVLGVVPKEAETFALDSTHWVPDTQFMCIPRGVGDDKVAVLLKLMSYMLEPAQQAYTYDKGYFYPGPAVKDVPLNMAPQESQDVIAEFGRPIYEDLIAKYPVEAPLKPQLLVAAFEKWDREVGANKMNK
;
A
#
# COMPACT_ATOMS: atom_id res chain seq x y z
N MET A 1 -1.37 16.81 89.04
CA MET A 1 -2.23 15.66 88.81
C MET A 1 -3.64 16.13 88.54
N ILE A 2 -4.00 16.46 87.31
CA ILE A 2 -5.39 16.72 86.90
C ILE A 2 -5.54 16.16 85.47
N ARG A 3 -6.39 15.21 85.30
CA ARG A 3 -6.84 14.62 84.02
C ARG A 3 -7.75 15.63 83.35
N ILE A 4 -7.59 15.87 82.07
CA ILE A 4 -8.59 16.52 81.24
C ILE A 4 -9.02 15.63 80.12
N ASN A 5 -10.33 15.52 80.08
CA ASN A 5 -11.13 14.60 79.29
C ASN A 5 -11.32 15.06 77.83
N ARG A 6 -11.40 14.09 76.94
CA ARG A 6 -11.86 14.28 75.53
C ARG A 6 -13.37 14.59 75.57
N ARG A 7 -13.77 15.63 74.89
CA ARG A 7 -14.99 15.78 74.06
C ARG A 7 -15.41 17.24 73.96
N GLN A 8 -15.74 17.56 72.74
CA GLN A 8 -16.45 18.76 72.28
C GLN A 8 -15.58 19.86 71.65
N ALA A 9 -15.55 19.81 70.27
CA ALA A 9 -15.97 20.92 69.46
C ALA A 9 -16.12 20.42 68.02
N ILE A 10 -17.37 20.13 67.65
CA ILE A 10 -17.86 20.08 66.30
C ILE A 10 -18.16 21.50 65.89
N GLY A 11 -17.59 22.00 64.83
CA GLY A 11 -17.91 23.33 64.29
C GLY A 11 -17.27 23.47 62.91
N GLY A 12 -18.07 23.30 61.88
CA GLY A 12 -17.83 23.26 60.48
C GLY A 12 -16.96 24.33 59.85
N LEU A 13 -16.34 23.88 58.78
CA LEU A 13 -16.09 24.71 57.59
C LEU A 13 -15.84 23.76 56.41
N ALA A 14 -16.92 23.56 55.62
CA ALA A 14 -16.85 22.94 54.33
C ALA A 14 -16.11 23.88 53.35
N GLY A 15 -14.81 23.69 53.21
CA GLY A 15 -14.02 24.29 52.15
C GLY A 15 -14.19 23.46 50.89
N ILE A 16 -15.00 23.93 49.93
CA ILE A 16 -15.06 23.44 48.58
C ILE A 16 -13.72 23.76 47.91
N ALA A 17 -12.82 22.78 47.89
CA ALA A 17 -11.67 22.82 46.99
C ALA A 17 -12.18 22.63 45.57
N GLY A 18 -12.53 23.71 44.89
CA GLY A 18 -12.72 23.72 43.45
C GLY A 18 -11.40 23.38 42.79
N ILE A 19 -11.28 22.14 42.34
CA ILE A 19 -10.24 21.75 41.39
C ILE A 19 -10.64 22.42 40.07
N THR A 20 -10.12 23.64 39.85
CA THR A 20 -10.10 24.24 38.52
C THR A 20 -9.20 23.34 37.66
N ALA A 21 -9.84 22.48 36.86
CA ALA A 21 -9.17 21.82 35.75
C ALA A 21 -8.64 22.95 34.83
N MET A 22 -7.37 23.29 34.99
CA MET A 22 -6.68 24.12 34.00
C MET A 22 -6.75 23.35 32.69
N PRO A 23 -7.24 23.93 31.59
CA PRO A 23 -7.14 23.34 30.30
C PRO A 23 -5.66 23.03 30.06
N ARG A 24 -5.32 21.77 29.89
CA ARG A 24 -4.01 21.40 29.38
C ARG A 24 -3.98 21.94 27.95
N PHE A 25 -3.38 23.10 27.77
CA PHE A 25 -2.94 23.55 26.46
C PHE A 25 -1.92 22.52 26.04
N SER A 26 -2.35 21.60 25.17
CA SER A 26 -1.45 20.79 24.37
C SER A 26 -0.72 21.81 23.49
N PHE A 27 0.51 22.13 23.86
CA PHE A 27 1.39 22.89 22.98
C PHE A 27 1.56 21.96 21.77
N ALA A 28 0.98 22.34 20.63
CA ALA A 28 1.33 21.75 19.36
C ALA A 28 2.86 21.76 19.29
N GLN A 29 3.47 20.58 19.21
CA GLN A 29 4.92 20.45 19.20
C GLN A 29 5.40 20.99 17.85
N SER A 30 5.75 22.26 17.80
CA SER A 30 6.32 22.88 16.61
C SER A 30 7.71 22.25 16.41
N LEU A 31 7.83 21.40 15.40
CA LEU A 31 9.15 20.90 15.01
C LEU A 31 10.00 22.05 14.47
N PRO A 32 11.25 22.18 14.91
CA PRO A 32 12.16 23.19 14.39
C PRO A 32 12.46 22.89 12.92
N LEU A 33 12.33 23.90 12.07
CA LEU A 33 12.87 23.81 10.71
C LEU A 33 14.41 23.82 10.76
N PRO A 34 15.07 23.18 9.79
CA PRO A 34 16.53 23.17 9.74
C PRO A 34 17.07 24.60 9.60
N SER A 35 18.17 24.89 10.29
CA SER A 35 18.88 26.17 10.20
C SER A 35 19.63 26.37 8.88
N SER A 36 19.86 25.29 8.15
CA SER A 36 20.44 25.25 6.80
C SER A 36 19.78 24.15 5.97
N PRO A 37 19.75 24.28 4.63
CA PRO A 37 19.10 23.29 3.77
C PRO A 37 19.66 21.89 3.97
N VAL A 38 18.78 20.89 4.13
CA VAL A 38 19.15 19.49 4.39
C VAL A 38 19.19 18.67 3.09
N ALA A 39 20.04 17.64 3.06
CA ALA A 39 19.95 16.60 2.06
C ALA A 39 18.99 15.49 2.53
N LEU A 40 18.10 15.05 1.63
CA LEU A 40 17.14 13.97 1.89
C LEU A 40 17.52 12.72 1.11
N ASN A 41 17.67 11.60 1.81
CA ASN A 41 17.88 10.27 1.24
C ASN A 41 16.54 9.52 1.21
N ILE A 42 16.00 9.32 0.02
CA ILE A 42 14.70 8.68 -0.20
C ILE A 42 14.94 7.32 -0.86
N ILE A 43 14.38 6.27 -0.26
CA ILE A 43 14.43 4.93 -0.85
C ILE A 43 13.03 4.50 -1.31
N ASP A 44 12.97 3.94 -2.51
CA ASP A 44 11.76 3.33 -3.07
C ASP A 44 11.91 1.81 -3.09
N VAL A 45 10.92 1.12 -2.52
CA VAL A 45 10.90 -0.35 -2.46
C VAL A 45 9.64 -0.95 -3.09
N ALA A 46 8.83 -0.13 -3.80
CA ALA A 46 7.56 -0.56 -4.35
C ALA A 46 7.20 0.05 -5.71
N GLY A 47 8.15 0.74 -6.38
CA GLY A 47 7.89 1.45 -7.65
C GLY A 47 7.15 2.78 -7.50
N ASN A 48 7.07 3.31 -6.28
CA ASN A 48 6.36 4.54 -5.96
C ASN A 48 7.00 5.78 -6.62
N LEU A 49 8.32 5.80 -6.82
CA LEU A 49 9.01 6.91 -7.47
C LEU A 49 8.46 7.24 -8.86
N GLN A 50 7.98 6.24 -9.61
CA GLN A 50 7.35 6.49 -10.91
C GLN A 50 6.16 7.46 -10.79
N LEU A 51 5.44 7.42 -9.67
CA LEU A 51 4.23 8.18 -9.42
C LEU A 51 4.47 9.49 -8.66
N THR A 52 5.59 9.61 -7.94
CA THR A 52 5.80 10.67 -6.95
C THR A 52 7.06 11.49 -7.17
N GLN A 53 8.04 11.00 -7.93
CA GLN A 53 9.34 11.65 -8.09
C GLN A 53 9.22 13.09 -8.62
N ALA A 54 8.40 13.31 -9.66
CA ALA A 54 8.23 14.63 -10.26
C ALA A 54 7.71 15.66 -9.24
N ALA A 55 6.74 15.26 -8.39
CA ALA A 55 6.19 16.14 -7.35
C ALA A 55 7.21 16.38 -6.22
N ILE A 56 7.99 15.37 -5.82
CA ILE A 56 9.07 15.50 -4.82
C ILE A 56 10.16 16.46 -5.30
N GLU A 57 10.60 16.32 -6.56
CA GLU A 57 11.61 17.21 -7.18
C GLU A 57 11.09 18.64 -7.30
N LYS A 58 9.81 18.80 -7.66
CA LYS A 58 9.15 20.10 -7.71
C LYS A 58 9.14 20.78 -6.34
N PHE A 59 8.73 20.03 -5.29
CA PHE A 59 8.77 20.54 -3.93
C PHE A 59 10.18 20.98 -3.51
N ALA A 60 11.20 20.17 -3.79
CA ALA A 60 12.58 20.53 -3.47
C ALA A 60 13.04 21.79 -4.19
N LYS A 61 12.68 21.94 -5.48
CA LYS A 61 12.99 23.13 -6.28
C LYS A 61 12.31 24.41 -5.76
N GLU A 62 11.07 24.27 -5.28
CA GLU A 62 10.28 25.36 -4.72
C GLU A 62 10.71 25.74 -3.30
N ASN A 63 11.44 24.84 -2.59
CA ASN A 63 11.88 25.03 -1.21
C ASN A 63 13.40 24.93 -1.03
N PRO A 64 14.23 25.75 -1.76
CA PRO A 64 15.70 25.64 -1.70
C PRO A 64 16.28 26.06 -0.33
N ALA A 65 15.53 26.80 0.49
CA ALA A 65 15.90 27.12 1.86
C ALA A 65 15.76 25.93 2.83
N LEU A 66 14.99 24.89 2.48
CA LEU A 66 14.76 23.70 3.30
C LEU A 66 15.55 22.51 2.78
N ILE A 67 15.68 22.35 1.47
CA ILE A 67 16.27 21.17 0.82
C ILE A 67 17.43 21.59 -0.10
N SER A 68 18.61 21.08 0.21
CA SER A 68 19.81 21.28 -0.62
C SER A 68 19.90 20.25 -1.74
N LYS A 69 19.43 19.01 -1.49
CA LYS A 69 19.51 17.89 -2.43
C LYS A 69 18.53 16.80 -2.05
N VAL A 70 17.95 16.14 -3.06
CA VAL A 70 17.24 14.87 -2.89
C VAL A 70 18.05 13.76 -3.57
N ILE A 71 18.24 12.65 -2.87
CA ILE A 71 18.98 11.48 -3.36
C ILE A 71 18.01 10.31 -3.36
N PHE A 72 17.71 9.78 -4.55
CA PHE A 72 16.85 8.62 -4.71
C PHE A 72 17.65 7.33 -4.81
N SER A 73 17.16 6.29 -4.18
CA SER A 73 17.67 4.92 -4.29
C SER A 73 16.52 3.93 -4.40
N ARG A 74 16.80 2.71 -4.86
CA ARG A 74 15.82 1.61 -4.95
C ARG A 74 16.39 0.36 -4.30
N ALA A 75 15.51 -0.45 -3.70
CA ALA A 75 15.85 -1.77 -3.19
C ALA A 75 14.62 -2.69 -3.26
N PRO A 76 14.80 -4.02 -3.25
CA PRO A 76 13.70 -4.95 -3.06
C PRO A 76 13.01 -4.77 -1.71
N SER A 77 11.66 -4.82 -1.70
CA SER A 77 10.85 -4.64 -0.49
C SER A 77 11.29 -5.53 0.68
N PRO A 78 11.59 -6.83 0.51
CA PRO A 78 11.96 -7.71 1.62
C PRO A 78 13.31 -7.38 2.31
N GLU A 79 14.19 -6.61 1.66
CA GLU A 79 15.50 -6.26 2.22
C GLU A 79 15.44 -5.07 3.18
N LEU A 80 14.41 -4.24 3.06
CA LEU A 80 14.34 -2.96 3.75
C LEU A 80 14.23 -3.08 5.28
N PRO A 81 13.36 -3.94 5.86
CA PRO A 81 13.19 -4.00 7.31
C PRO A 81 14.49 -4.36 8.04
N ALA A 82 15.23 -5.34 7.55
CA ALA A 82 16.52 -5.73 8.12
C ALA A 82 17.55 -4.59 8.05
N LYS A 83 17.60 -3.86 6.92
CA LYS A 83 18.49 -2.71 6.72
C LYS A 83 18.16 -1.57 7.68
N LEU A 84 16.88 -1.20 7.82
CA LEU A 84 16.46 -0.16 8.76
C LEU A 84 16.74 -0.54 10.20
N LYS A 85 16.45 -1.78 10.59
CA LYS A 85 16.71 -2.28 11.94
C LYS A 85 18.18 -2.23 12.30
N ALA A 86 19.07 -2.61 11.36
CA ALA A 86 20.51 -2.54 11.56
C ALA A 86 20.97 -1.08 11.75
N GLN A 87 20.46 -0.14 10.97
CA GLN A 87 20.77 1.29 11.11
C GLN A 87 20.29 1.84 12.46
N GLN A 88 19.05 1.55 12.85
CA GLN A 88 18.47 1.98 14.13
C GLN A 88 19.23 1.41 15.32
N THR A 89 19.63 0.15 15.27
CA THR A 89 20.46 -0.49 16.32
C THR A 89 21.82 0.18 16.44
N ALA A 90 22.41 0.62 15.32
CA ALA A 90 23.68 1.33 15.27
C ALA A 90 23.56 2.84 15.57
N ASN A 91 22.36 3.35 15.92
CA ASN A 91 22.04 4.77 16.04
C ASN A 91 22.47 5.60 14.82
N ARG A 92 22.31 5.03 13.63
CA ARG A 92 22.66 5.63 12.34
C ARG A 92 21.39 5.86 11.51
N VAL A 93 21.36 6.94 10.73
CA VAL A 93 20.27 7.27 9.81
C VAL A 93 20.86 7.53 8.43
N ASP A 94 20.70 6.55 7.52
CA ASP A 94 21.13 6.66 6.13
C ASP A 94 19.91 6.86 5.19
N ILE A 95 18.70 6.63 5.70
CA ILE A 95 17.43 6.74 4.96
C ILE A 95 16.53 7.70 5.74
N ASP A 96 16.10 8.77 5.10
CA ASP A 96 15.24 9.80 5.71
C ASP A 96 13.75 9.53 5.41
N LEU A 97 13.44 8.99 4.22
CA LEU A 97 12.09 8.68 3.77
C LEU A 97 12.05 7.36 3.01
N VAL A 98 11.03 6.59 3.26
CA VAL A 98 10.74 5.36 2.53
C VAL A 98 9.44 5.51 1.75
N LEU A 99 9.51 5.17 0.46
CA LEU A 99 8.36 5.01 -0.41
C LEU A 99 8.08 3.51 -0.50
N THR A 100 6.91 3.08 -0.05
CA THR A 100 6.60 1.66 0.11
C THR A 100 5.17 1.30 -0.24
N GLY A 101 4.98 0.06 -0.64
CA GLY A 101 3.67 -0.60 -0.74
C GLY A 101 3.36 -1.47 0.50
N PRO A 102 2.36 -2.35 0.39
CA PRO A 102 1.81 -3.13 1.50
C PRO A 102 2.84 -4.00 2.25
N GLY A 103 3.76 -4.63 1.54
CA GLY A 103 4.73 -5.58 2.12
C GLY A 103 5.62 -4.92 3.17
N ALA A 104 6.52 -4.01 2.76
CA ALA A 104 7.44 -3.35 3.68
C ALA A 104 6.73 -2.42 4.68
N MET A 105 5.53 -1.89 4.33
CA MET A 105 4.69 -1.19 5.30
C MET A 105 4.32 -2.09 6.48
N SER A 106 3.80 -3.27 6.20
CA SER A 106 3.39 -4.26 7.21
C SER A 106 4.55 -4.77 8.05
N ASP A 107 5.67 -5.10 7.41
CA ASP A 107 6.87 -5.53 8.09
C ASP A 107 7.42 -4.44 9.02
N GLY A 108 7.42 -3.20 8.56
CA GLY A 108 7.89 -2.07 9.34
C GLY A 108 6.99 -1.76 10.54
N ILE A 109 5.66 -1.87 10.41
CA ILE A 109 4.72 -1.76 11.53
C ILE A 109 5.00 -2.88 12.55
N THR A 110 5.10 -4.12 12.08
CA THR A 110 5.33 -5.29 12.95
C THR A 110 6.63 -5.16 13.74
N GLN A 111 7.66 -4.58 13.13
CA GLN A 111 8.98 -4.39 13.75
C GLN A 111 9.16 -3.03 14.44
N GLY A 112 8.15 -2.14 14.39
CA GLY A 112 8.18 -0.82 15.00
C GLY A 112 9.24 0.11 14.37
N LEU A 113 9.36 0.12 13.04
CA LEU A 113 10.40 0.87 12.33
C LEU A 113 10.01 2.30 11.98
N TRP A 114 8.73 2.63 11.95
CA TRP A 114 8.21 3.92 11.48
C TRP A 114 7.90 4.90 12.62
N ILE A 115 7.95 6.18 12.31
CA ILE A 115 7.39 7.23 13.18
C ILE A 115 5.87 7.25 12.97
N ASP A 116 5.11 7.29 14.09
CA ASP A 116 3.68 7.54 14.09
C ASP A 116 3.42 9.02 13.79
N VAL A 117 3.32 9.36 12.51
CA VAL A 117 3.24 10.75 12.06
C VAL A 117 1.87 11.38 12.32
N TRP A 118 0.79 10.61 12.25
CA TRP A 118 -0.57 11.13 12.42
C TRP A 118 -0.94 11.41 13.86
N THR A 119 -0.46 10.60 14.82
CA THR A 119 -0.72 10.83 16.25
C THR A 119 0.27 11.81 16.83
N LYS A 120 1.54 11.74 16.39
CA LYS A 120 2.60 12.58 16.96
C LYS A 120 2.56 14.02 16.45
N TYR A 121 2.10 14.23 15.20
CA TYR A 121 2.10 15.51 14.51
C TYR A 121 0.76 15.85 13.84
N PRO A 122 -0.37 15.79 14.56
CA PRO A 122 -1.72 15.91 13.97
C PRO A 122 -1.98 17.25 13.29
N ASP A 123 -1.27 18.31 13.71
CA ASP A 123 -1.45 19.67 13.18
C ASP A 123 -0.52 19.98 11.98
N LEU A 124 0.40 19.07 11.63
CA LEU A 124 1.36 19.24 10.53
C LEU A 124 0.96 18.51 9.25
N LEU A 125 -0.08 17.68 9.31
CA LEU A 125 -0.69 17.01 8.18
C LEU A 125 -2.14 17.47 8.03
N PRO A 126 -2.70 17.47 6.81
CA PRO A 126 -4.12 17.75 6.62
C PRO A 126 -4.95 16.64 7.26
N LYS A 127 -6.17 16.96 7.70
CA LYS A 127 -7.06 15.95 8.31
C LYS A 127 -7.45 14.87 7.32
N ALA A 128 -7.11 13.63 7.62
CA ALA A 128 -7.33 12.50 6.73
C ALA A 128 -8.79 12.35 6.28
N ASP A 129 -9.75 12.53 7.18
CA ASP A 129 -11.18 12.44 6.89
C ASP A 129 -11.68 13.54 5.92
N GLU A 130 -10.98 14.67 5.86
CA GLU A 130 -11.34 15.79 4.99
C GLU A 130 -10.79 15.63 3.58
N ILE A 131 -9.64 14.94 3.40
CA ILE A 131 -8.92 14.93 2.13
C ILE A 131 -9.07 13.61 1.36
N TYR A 132 -8.96 12.46 2.03
CA TYR A 132 -9.00 11.17 1.32
C TYR A 132 -10.41 10.83 0.83
N HIS A 133 -10.51 10.19 -0.34
CA HIS A 133 -11.75 9.50 -0.68
C HIS A 133 -11.95 8.27 0.22
N GLU A 134 -13.18 7.78 0.32
CA GLU A 134 -13.60 6.77 1.31
C GLU A 134 -12.68 5.55 1.39
N LYS A 135 -12.31 4.98 0.24
CA LYS A 135 -11.51 3.73 0.20
C LYS A 135 -10.03 3.97 0.53
N ALA A 136 -9.46 5.10 0.11
CA ALA A 136 -8.12 5.49 0.51
C ALA A 136 -8.05 5.82 2.01
N LEU A 137 -9.10 6.44 2.57
CA LEU A 137 -9.22 6.67 4.01
C LEU A 137 -9.25 5.35 4.80
N MET A 138 -9.98 4.36 4.29
CA MET A 138 -9.99 3.02 4.87
C MET A 138 -8.58 2.42 4.89
N MET A 139 -7.83 2.52 3.78
CA MET A 139 -6.45 2.03 3.69
C MET A 139 -5.52 2.79 4.65
N GLN A 140 -5.64 4.12 4.70
CA GLN A 140 -4.87 4.95 5.62
C GLN A 140 -5.08 4.55 7.08
N LYS A 141 -6.35 4.37 7.50
CA LYS A 141 -6.69 4.08 8.90
C LYS A 141 -6.41 2.63 9.32
N ASN A 142 -6.78 1.68 8.47
CA ASN A 142 -6.78 0.27 8.85
C ASN A 142 -5.46 -0.42 8.52
N PHE A 143 -4.81 -0.02 7.43
CA PHE A 143 -3.60 -0.64 6.93
C PHE A 143 -2.35 0.20 7.21
N GLY A 144 -2.32 1.47 6.79
CA GLY A 144 -1.24 2.40 7.10
C GLY A 144 -1.17 2.73 8.58
N GLN A 145 -2.25 2.45 9.32
CA GLN A 145 -2.41 2.85 10.73
C GLN A 145 -2.10 4.35 10.86
N ASN A 146 -1.29 4.74 11.84
CA ASN A 146 -0.87 6.14 11.94
C ASN A 146 0.58 6.37 11.48
N GLU A 147 1.25 5.33 10.95
CA GLU A 147 2.68 5.32 10.71
C GLU A 147 3.08 5.72 9.29
N GLY A 148 2.19 5.58 8.31
CA GLY A 148 2.44 5.99 6.93
C GLY A 148 1.44 7.03 6.45
N VAL A 149 1.80 7.75 5.39
CA VAL A 149 0.92 8.66 4.64
C VAL A 149 0.61 8.04 3.30
N ALA A 150 -0.65 7.68 3.05
CA ALA A 150 -1.11 7.14 1.78
C ALA A 150 -1.06 8.23 0.70
N VAL A 151 -0.29 8.01 -0.35
CA VAL A 151 -0.10 9.00 -1.43
C VAL A 151 -0.60 8.51 -2.78
N VAL A 152 -0.85 7.22 -2.93
CA VAL A 152 -1.41 6.62 -4.16
C VAL A 152 -2.40 5.56 -3.76
N TYR A 153 -3.47 5.42 -4.52
CA TYR A 153 -4.51 4.41 -4.32
C TYR A 153 -4.93 3.78 -5.65
N SER A 154 -5.19 2.48 -5.59
CA SER A 154 -5.86 1.74 -6.66
C SER A 154 -6.86 0.75 -6.05
N PRO A 155 -8.05 0.53 -6.63
CA PRO A 155 -8.89 -0.61 -6.28
C PRO A 155 -8.21 -1.95 -6.60
N SER A 156 -7.19 -1.92 -7.37
CA SER A 156 -6.14 -2.89 -7.70
C SER A 156 -6.63 -4.18 -8.36
N GLY A 157 -6.92 -5.25 -7.63
CA GLY A 157 -7.21 -6.56 -8.22
C GLY A 157 -7.95 -7.52 -7.29
N PRO A 158 -8.07 -8.79 -7.68
CA PRO A 158 -7.43 -9.43 -8.84
C PRO A 158 -8.15 -9.14 -10.15
N LEU A 159 -7.40 -8.74 -11.14
CA LEU A 159 -7.78 -8.73 -12.54
C LEU A 159 -6.99 -9.84 -13.24
N PHE A 160 -7.59 -10.49 -14.25
CA PHE A 160 -6.88 -11.48 -15.04
C PHE A 160 -6.59 -10.90 -16.42
N GLU A 161 -5.40 -11.15 -16.92
CA GLU A 161 -4.96 -10.73 -18.24
C GLU A 161 -4.69 -11.96 -19.08
N TYR A 162 -5.13 -11.97 -20.35
CA TYR A 162 -5.01 -13.13 -21.22
C TYR A 162 -4.74 -12.76 -22.68
N ALA A 163 -4.20 -13.71 -23.43
CA ALA A 163 -3.94 -13.62 -24.85
C ALA A 163 -5.17 -14.15 -25.63
N PRO A 164 -5.96 -13.30 -26.31
CA PRO A 164 -7.22 -13.73 -26.94
C PRO A 164 -7.03 -14.64 -28.18
N ASP A 165 -5.84 -14.68 -28.75
CA ASP A 165 -5.45 -15.61 -29.79
C ASP A 165 -5.30 -17.06 -29.28
N ARG A 166 -4.92 -17.22 -27.99
CA ARG A 166 -4.66 -18.52 -27.35
C ARG A 166 -5.75 -18.94 -26.38
N VAL A 167 -6.39 -18.01 -25.66
CA VAL A 167 -7.49 -18.29 -24.73
C VAL A 167 -8.83 -17.95 -25.40
N LYS A 168 -9.55 -18.94 -25.88
CA LYS A 168 -10.83 -18.75 -26.59
C LYS A 168 -12.04 -18.66 -25.66
N THR A 169 -11.94 -19.21 -24.48
CA THR A 169 -12.99 -19.18 -23.44
C THR A 169 -12.34 -18.81 -22.14
N VAL A 170 -12.69 -17.63 -21.64
CA VAL A 170 -12.19 -17.16 -20.34
C VAL A 170 -13.01 -17.77 -19.20
N PRO A 171 -12.36 -18.16 -18.09
CA PRO A 171 -13.04 -18.64 -16.90
C PRO A 171 -13.93 -17.56 -16.28
N LYS A 172 -15.13 -17.90 -15.82
CA LYS A 172 -16.07 -16.99 -15.17
C LYS A 172 -15.99 -17.03 -13.65
N ASN A 173 -15.55 -18.13 -13.09
CA ASN A 173 -15.49 -18.37 -11.65
C ASN A 173 -14.24 -19.16 -11.28
N ALA A 174 -13.98 -19.32 -9.98
CA ALA A 174 -12.79 -19.99 -9.49
C ALA A 174 -12.71 -21.48 -9.89
N GLU A 175 -13.82 -22.17 -10.02
CA GLU A 175 -13.87 -23.57 -10.45
C GLU A 175 -13.45 -23.71 -11.91
N GLU A 176 -13.98 -22.84 -12.79
CA GLU A 176 -13.60 -22.80 -14.19
C GLU A 176 -12.13 -22.39 -14.39
N LEU A 177 -11.61 -21.45 -13.58
CA LEU A 177 -10.19 -21.10 -13.59
C LEU A 177 -9.32 -22.31 -13.22
N LEU A 178 -9.67 -23.05 -12.17
CA LEU A 178 -8.95 -24.24 -11.77
C LEU A 178 -9.00 -25.33 -12.86
N ALA A 179 -10.17 -25.52 -13.49
CA ALA A 179 -10.33 -26.48 -14.59
C ALA A 179 -9.48 -26.09 -15.80
N TRP A 180 -9.47 -24.79 -16.15
CA TRP A 180 -8.65 -24.28 -17.24
C TRP A 180 -7.15 -24.48 -16.97
N VAL A 181 -6.68 -24.15 -15.77
CA VAL A 181 -5.27 -24.31 -15.37
C VAL A 181 -4.84 -25.79 -15.41
N LYS A 182 -5.68 -26.70 -14.95
CA LYS A 182 -5.42 -28.15 -15.04
C LYS A 182 -5.36 -28.66 -16.47
N ALA A 183 -6.19 -28.13 -17.35
CA ALA A 183 -6.21 -28.50 -18.78
C ALA A 183 -5.03 -27.88 -19.55
N ASN A 184 -4.42 -26.82 -19.04
CA ASN A 184 -3.35 -26.07 -19.68
C ASN A 184 -2.14 -25.88 -18.72
N PRO A 185 -1.48 -26.94 -18.28
CA PRO A 185 -0.41 -26.85 -17.29
C PRO A 185 0.74 -25.98 -17.80
N GLY A 186 1.23 -25.12 -16.89
CA GLY A 186 2.28 -24.16 -17.19
C GLY A 186 1.84 -22.94 -18.00
N ARG A 187 0.56 -22.82 -18.40
CA ARG A 187 0.08 -21.69 -19.22
C ARG A 187 -0.55 -20.57 -18.41
N PHE A 188 -0.69 -20.77 -17.10
CA PHE A 188 -1.14 -19.78 -16.12
C PHE A 188 -0.09 -19.56 -15.04
N CYS A 189 0.09 -18.33 -14.60
CA CYS A 189 0.83 -18.04 -13.37
C CYS A 189 0.38 -16.73 -12.72
N TYR A 190 0.82 -16.55 -11.50
CA TYR A 190 0.86 -15.27 -10.80
C TYR A 190 2.20 -15.14 -10.08
N ALA A 191 2.65 -13.91 -9.85
CA ALA A 191 3.91 -13.69 -9.16
C ALA A 191 3.79 -14.00 -7.65
N ARG A 192 4.93 -14.29 -7.03
CA ARG A 192 5.02 -14.47 -5.57
C ARG A 192 4.33 -13.30 -4.84
N PRO A 193 3.34 -13.57 -3.97
CA PRO A 193 2.48 -12.53 -3.38
C PRO A 193 3.23 -11.42 -2.63
N VAL A 194 4.27 -11.76 -1.87
CA VAL A 194 5.04 -10.78 -1.09
C VAL A 194 5.77 -9.74 -1.96
N ASN A 195 6.03 -10.04 -3.23
CA ASN A 195 6.79 -9.20 -4.17
C ASN A 195 5.95 -8.62 -5.32
N SER A 196 4.63 -8.77 -5.29
CA SER A 196 3.79 -8.44 -6.43
C SER A 196 2.41 -7.95 -6.02
N GLY A 197 2.02 -6.77 -6.48
CA GLY A 197 0.66 -6.24 -6.32
C GLY A 197 -0.41 -7.22 -6.85
N PRO A 198 -0.32 -7.69 -8.12
CA PRO A 198 -1.21 -8.74 -8.64
C PRO A 198 -1.24 -10.00 -7.79
N GLY A 199 -0.09 -10.56 -7.42
CA GLY A 199 -0.03 -11.76 -6.58
C GLY A 199 -0.63 -11.54 -5.19
N TRP A 200 -0.37 -10.37 -4.60
CA TRP A 200 -0.91 -9.99 -3.30
C TRP A 200 -2.44 -9.86 -3.33
N THR A 201 -2.97 -9.12 -4.30
CA THR A 201 -4.42 -8.90 -4.40
C THR A 201 -5.16 -10.18 -4.73
N PHE A 202 -4.59 -11.07 -5.55
CA PHE A 202 -5.14 -12.40 -5.81
C PHE A 202 -5.24 -13.22 -4.52
N LEU A 203 -4.14 -13.34 -3.77
CA LEU A 203 -4.14 -14.10 -2.52
C LEU A 203 -5.18 -13.55 -1.53
N MET A 204 -5.29 -12.23 -1.40
CA MET A 204 -6.22 -11.59 -0.44
C MET A 204 -7.68 -11.65 -0.88
N ALA A 205 -7.98 -11.73 -2.18
CA ALA A 205 -9.34 -11.81 -2.68
C ALA A 205 -9.94 -13.22 -2.62
N MET A 206 -9.09 -14.26 -2.70
CA MET A 206 -9.55 -15.65 -2.77
C MET A 206 -10.47 -16.08 -1.62
N PRO A 207 -10.25 -15.69 -0.34
CA PRO A 207 -11.16 -16.08 0.73
C PRO A 207 -12.57 -15.50 0.58
N TYR A 208 -12.70 -14.33 -0.02
CA TYR A 208 -14.01 -13.75 -0.35
C TYR A 208 -14.64 -14.45 -1.55
N ILE A 209 -13.87 -14.67 -2.61
CA ILE A 209 -14.32 -15.34 -3.85
C ILE A 209 -14.80 -16.77 -3.56
N LEU A 210 -14.09 -17.51 -2.70
CA LEU A 210 -14.41 -18.88 -2.32
C LEU A 210 -15.38 -19.00 -1.15
N GLY A 211 -15.71 -17.89 -0.50
CA GLY A 211 -16.62 -17.85 0.64
C GLY A 211 -16.06 -18.59 1.86
N ASP A 212 -14.83 -18.31 2.24
CA ASP A 212 -14.26 -18.75 3.50
C ASP A 212 -14.99 -18.15 4.70
N LYS A 213 -14.99 -18.84 5.84
CA LYS A 213 -15.74 -18.42 7.03
C LYS A 213 -15.27 -17.09 7.61
N ASN A 214 -13.98 -16.85 7.58
CA ASN A 214 -13.37 -15.66 8.14
C ASN A 214 -12.23 -15.14 7.24
N PRO A 215 -12.55 -14.31 6.24
CA PRO A 215 -11.54 -13.72 5.35
C PRO A 215 -10.47 -12.88 6.07
N SER A 216 -10.73 -12.44 7.31
CA SER A 216 -9.76 -11.68 8.10
C SER A 216 -8.79 -12.54 8.93
N ASP A 217 -8.93 -13.88 8.93
CA ASP A 217 -8.01 -14.81 9.62
C ASP A 217 -7.38 -15.78 8.63
N PRO A 218 -6.20 -15.47 8.07
CA PRO A 218 -5.54 -16.32 7.07
C PRO A 218 -5.03 -17.64 7.65
N ILE A 219 -4.93 -17.77 8.98
CA ILE A 219 -4.39 -18.98 9.62
C ILE A 219 -5.48 -20.03 9.82
N ASN A 220 -6.62 -19.63 10.38
CA ASN A 220 -7.68 -20.55 10.76
C ASN A 220 -8.97 -20.37 9.95
N GLY A 221 -9.12 -19.27 9.23
CA GLY A 221 -10.34 -18.89 8.53
C GLY A 221 -10.36 -19.18 7.02
N TRP A 222 -9.20 -19.48 6.39
CA TRP A 222 -9.03 -19.64 4.94
C TRP A 222 -8.90 -21.11 4.51
N GLU A 223 -9.75 -21.97 5.01
CA GLU A 223 -9.68 -23.41 4.70
C GLU A 223 -9.86 -23.69 3.21
N LYS A 224 -10.87 -23.07 2.58
CA LYS A 224 -11.15 -23.24 1.16
C LYS A 224 -10.05 -22.62 0.28
N THR A 225 -9.59 -21.44 0.66
CA THR A 225 -8.51 -20.74 -0.07
C THR A 225 -7.22 -21.57 -0.10
N TRP A 226 -6.77 -22.08 1.04
CA TRP A 226 -5.54 -22.89 1.07
C TRP A 226 -5.68 -24.19 0.30
N ALA A 227 -6.84 -24.85 0.38
CA ALA A 227 -7.12 -26.05 -0.42
C ALA A 227 -7.11 -25.74 -1.91
N TYR A 228 -7.79 -24.67 -2.33
CA TYR A 228 -7.85 -24.25 -3.73
C TYR A 228 -6.47 -23.87 -4.28
N LEU A 229 -5.67 -23.08 -3.54
CA LEU A 229 -4.33 -22.65 -4.00
C LEU A 229 -3.37 -23.85 -4.14
N LYS A 230 -3.45 -24.85 -3.25
CA LYS A 230 -2.67 -26.09 -3.37
C LYS A 230 -3.08 -26.93 -4.60
N GLU A 231 -4.35 -26.89 -4.94
CA GLU A 231 -4.85 -27.59 -6.13
C GLU A 231 -4.49 -26.83 -7.41
N LEU A 232 -4.60 -25.51 -7.41
CA LEU A 232 -4.18 -24.63 -8.50
C LEU A 232 -2.67 -24.76 -8.79
N ASP A 233 -1.87 -24.89 -7.74
CA ASP A 233 -0.42 -25.10 -7.81
C ASP A 233 -0.02 -26.29 -8.68
N GLN A 234 -0.85 -27.33 -8.74
CA GLN A 234 -0.54 -28.52 -9.56
C GLN A 234 -0.41 -28.21 -11.05
N GLY A 235 -1.09 -27.16 -11.54
CA GLY A 235 -0.99 -26.70 -12.92
C GLY A 235 0.03 -25.58 -13.15
N ILE A 236 0.68 -25.08 -12.10
CA ILE A 236 1.70 -24.02 -12.16
C ILE A 236 3.08 -24.67 -12.04
N ASP A 237 4.00 -24.37 -12.95
CA ASP A 237 5.35 -24.93 -12.97
C ASP A 237 6.32 -24.19 -12.03
N TYR A 238 6.21 -22.87 -11.92
CA TYR A 238 6.92 -22.04 -10.95
C TYR A 238 6.23 -20.67 -10.75
N TYR A 239 6.62 -19.94 -9.71
CA TYR A 239 6.10 -18.61 -9.41
C TYR A 239 7.15 -17.55 -9.73
N PRO A 240 6.89 -16.66 -10.70
CA PRO A 240 7.79 -15.55 -11.01
C PRO A 240 8.12 -14.71 -9.75
N PRO A 241 9.37 -14.20 -9.62
CA PRO A 241 9.80 -13.48 -8.43
C PRO A 241 9.10 -12.14 -8.22
N GLY A 242 8.43 -11.60 -9.23
CA GLY A 242 7.71 -10.34 -9.16
C GLY A 242 6.91 -10.06 -10.43
N THR A 243 6.12 -8.98 -10.40
CA THR A 243 5.17 -8.63 -11.45
C THR A 243 5.83 -8.44 -12.83
N THR A 244 6.99 -7.76 -12.89
CA THR A 244 7.71 -7.52 -14.16
C THR A 244 8.10 -8.83 -14.86
N ALA A 245 8.54 -9.83 -14.08
CA ALA A 245 8.87 -11.15 -14.65
C ALA A 245 7.61 -11.84 -15.20
N THR A 246 6.49 -11.77 -14.50
CA THR A 246 5.20 -12.30 -14.94
C THR A 246 4.74 -11.68 -16.27
N MET A 247 4.83 -10.34 -16.38
CA MET A 247 4.47 -9.61 -17.60
C MET A 247 5.36 -10.02 -18.78
N LYS A 248 6.66 -10.19 -18.54
CA LYS A 248 7.61 -10.64 -19.55
C LYS A 248 7.26 -12.04 -20.10
N GLU A 249 6.98 -12.99 -19.22
CA GLU A 249 6.60 -14.35 -19.63
C GLU A 249 5.29 -14.39 -20.42
N PHE A 250 4.33 -13.55 -20.02
CA PHE A 250 3.09 -13.38 -20.77
C PHE A 250 3.35 -12.82 -22.17
N ALA A 251 4.16 -11.78 -22.27
CA ALA A 251 4.53 -11.15 -23.54
C ALA A 251 5.30 -12.08 -24.47
N GLU A 252 6.18 -12.93 -23.93
CA GLU A 252 6.94 -13.94 -24.67
C GLU A 252 6.08 -15.16 -25.09
N GLY A 253 4.81 -15.21 -24.66
CA GLY A 253 3.88 -16.28 -24.99
C GLY A 253 4.13 -17.60 -24.24
N THR A 254 4.96 -17.58 -23.18
CA THR A 254 5.14 -18.74 -22.29
C THR A 254 3.95 -18.92 -21.37
N ARG A 255 3.21 -17.84 -21.12
CA ARG A 255 1.92 -17.83 -20.40
C ARG A 255 0.82 -17.33 -21.32
N ASP A 256 -0.37 -17.92 -21.21
CA ASP A 256 -1.55 -17.50 -21.96
C ASP A 256 -2.49 -16.66 -21.11
N MET A 257 -2.39 -16.82 -19.79
CA MET A 257 -3.18 -16.11 -18.80
C MET A 257 -2.35 -15.85 -17.54
N ILE A 258 -2.48 -14.66 -16.99
CA ILE A 258 -1.79 -14.26 -15.76
C ILE A 258 -2.74 -13.50 -14.84
N VAL A 259 -2.37 -13.38 -13.56
CA VAL A 259 -3.02 -12.43 -12.67
C VAL A 259 -2.39 -11.06 -12.87
N SER A 260 -3.23 -10.05 -12.98
CA SER A 260 -2.89 -8.64 -13.17
C SER A 260 -3.69 -7.75 -12.22
N THR A 261 -3.57 -6.46 -12.39
CA THR A 261 -4.39 -5.40 -11.75
C THR A 261 -4.73 -4.35 -12.79
N PHE A 262 -5.61 -3.41 -12.46
CA PHE A 262 -5.98 -2.33 -13.38
C PHE A 262 -4.76 -1.59 -13.96
N GLY A 263 -3.79 -1.22 -13.12
CA GLY A 263 -2.61 -0.51 -13.57
C GLY A 263 -1.61 -1.39 -14.32
N TRP A 264 -1.47 -2.64 -13.91
CA TRP A 264 -0.58 -3.59 -14.58
C TRP A 264 -1.14 -4.16 -15.88
N ASP A 265 -2.42 -3.93 -16.19
CA ASP A 265 -2.93 -4.07 -17.55
C ASP A 265 -2.56 -2.85 -18.42
N ILE A 266 -2.77 -1.63 -17.92
CA ILE A 266 -2.57 -0.42 -18.73
C ILE A 266 -1.08 -0.17 -19.01
N ASN A 267 -0.28 0.00 -17.96
CA ASN A 267 1.09 0.48 -18.08
C ASN A 267 2.01 -0.43 -18.91
N PRO A 268 2.03 -1.76 -18.76
CA PRO A 268 2.85 -2.63 -19.59
C PRO A 268 2.49 -2.58 -21.08
N ARG A 269 1.21 -2.38 -21.45
CA ARG A 269 0.80 -2.19 -22.85
C ARG A 269 1.29 -0.84 -23.40
N VAL A 270 1.23 0.22 -22.60
CA VAL A 270 1.78 1.55 -22.94
C VAL A 270 3.29 1.47 -23.22
N LEU A 271 4.01 0.72 -22.40
CA LEU A 271 5.46 0.55 -22.52
C LEU A 271 5.87 -0.47 -23.61
N GLY A 272 4.91 -1.13 -24.27
CA GLY A 272 5.18 -2.18 -25.24
C GLY A 272 5.80 -3.43 -24.64
N VAL A 273 5.72 -3.60 -23.31
CA VAL A 273 6.18 -4.80 -22.60
C VAL A 273 5.18 -5.94 -22.82
N VAL A 274 3.89 -5.64 -22.85
CA VAL A 274 2.80 -6.56 -23.11
C VAL A 274 2.13 -6.16 -24.42
N PRO A 275 1.70 -7.12 -25.27
CA PRO A 275 0.98 -6.83 -26.53
C PRO A 275 -0.28 -5.98 -26.29
N LYS A 276 -0.55 -5.04 -27.21
CA LYS A 276 -1.76 -4.18 -27.13
C LYS A 276 -3.06 -5.00 -27.16
N GLU A 277 -3.02 -6.15 -27.82
CA GLU A 277 -4.14 -7.07 -28.01
C GLU A 277 -4.48 -7.89 -26.77
N ALA A 278 -3.66 -7.82 -25.73
CA ALA A 278 -3.98 -8.46 -24.45
C ALA A 278 -5.32 -7.96 -23.92
N GLU A 279 -6.14 -8.89 -23.43
CA GLU A 279 -7.47 -8.62 -22.92
C GLU A 279 -7.55 -8.96 -21.43
N THR A 280 -8.57 -8.43 -20.76
CA THR A 280 -8.76 -8.64 -19.32
C THR A 280 -10.16 -9.17 -19.01
N PHE A 281 -10.26 -9.87 -17.88
CA PHE A 281 -11.54 -10.25 -17.28
C PHE A 281 -11.43 -10.27 -15.75
N ALA A 282 -12.58 -10.23 -15.09
CA ALA A 282 -12.73 -10.49 -13.67
C ALA A 282 -13.66 -11.70 -13.48
N LEU A 283 -13.47 -12.45 -12.41
CA LEU A 283 -14.41 -13.53 -12.05
C LEU A 283 -15.76 -12.95 -11.62
N ASP A 284 -16.85 -13.65 -11.88
CA ASP A 284 -18.21 -13.20 -11.55
C ASP A 284 -18.44 -12.93 -10.05
N SER A 285 -17.64 -13.56 -9.19
CA SER A 285 -17.65 -13.36 -7.73
C SER A 285 -16.44 -12.59 -7.22
N THR A 286 -15.83 -11.76 -8.07
CA THR A 286 -14.62 -11.01 -7.69
C THR A 286 -14.91 -10.03 -6.54
N HIS A 287 -13.89 -9.84 -5.70
CA HIS A 287 -13.82 -8.81 -4.67
C HIS A 287 -12.51 -8.06 -4.90
N TRP A 288 -12.57 -6.75 -5.02
CA TRP A 288 -11.38 -5.94 -5.18
C TRP A 288 -10.63 -5.81 -3.88
N VAL A 289 -9.35 -6.07 -3.91
CA VAL A 289 -8.45 -5.78 -2.81
C VAL A 289 -7.61 -4.58 -3.23
N PRO A 290 -7.77 -3.42 -2.57
CA PRO A 290 -7.09 -2.21 -2.95
C PRO A 290 -5.61 -2.31 -2.62
N ASP A 291 -4.80 -1.64 -3.43
CA ASP A 291 -3.39 -1.42 -3.16
C ASP A 291 -3.12 0.07 -2.94
N THR A 292 -2.15 0.38 -2.11
CA THR A 292 -1.86 1.75 -1.70
C THR A 292 -0.36 1.93 -1.51
N GLN A 293 0.16 3.04 -2.00
CA GLN A 293 1.54 3.42 -1.76
C GLN A 293 1.62 4.43 -0.63
N PHE A 294 2.61 4.24 0.23
CA PHE A 294 2.81 5.04 1.43
C PHE A 294 4.16 5.74 1.44
N MET A 295 4.20 6.90 2.09
CA MET A 295 5.42 7.57 2.53
C MET A 295 5.58 7.33 4.02
N CYS A 296 6.74 6.79 4.45
CA CYS A 296 7.02 6.46 5.84
C CYS A 296 8.35 7.09 6.28
N ILE A 297 8.37 7.67 7.48
CA ILE A 297 9.61 8.21 8.08
C ILE A 297 10.17 7.17 9.04
N PRO A 298 11.40 6.66 8.82
CA PRO A 298 12.04 5.74 9.76
C PRO A 298 12.29 6.39 11.12
N ARG A 299 12.18 5.61 12.20
CA ARG A 299 12.56 6.06 13.54
C ARG A 299 14.06 6.38 13.57
N GLY A 300 14.40 7.45 14.27
CA GLY A 300 15.78 7.95 14.40
C GLY A 300 16.10 9.13 13.48
N VAL A 301 15.25 9.44 12.50
CA VAL A 301 15.39 10.68 11.68
C VAL A 301 15.27 11.90 12.59
N GLY A 302 16.19 12.86 12.43
CA GLY A 302 16.25 14.08 13.25
C GLY A 302 15.01 14.98 13.06
N ASP A 303 14.62 15.65 14.11
CA ASP A 303 13.39 16.46 14.15
C ASP A 303 13.35 17.56 13.06
N ASP A 304 14.50 18.13 12.70
CA ASP A 304 14.65 19.12 11.61
C ASP A 304 14.30 18.52 10.25
N LYS A 305 14.78 17.30 9.95
CA LYS A 305 14.41 16.58 8.73
C LYS A 305 12.97 16.09 8.77
N VAL A 306 12.47 15.64 9.94
CA VAL A 306 11.06 15.27 10.11
C VAL A 306 10.16 16.44 9.77
N ALA A 307 10.49 17.67 10.21
CA ALA A 307 9.72 18.87 9.87
C ALA A 307 9.62 19.10 8.34
N VAL A 308 10.73 18.93 7.63
CA VAL A 308 10.76 19.06 6.15
C VAL A 308 9.95 17.96 5.48
N LEU A 309 10.09 16.72 5.96
CA LEU A 309 9.38 15.55 5.41
C LEU A 309 7.87 15.64 5.62
N LEU A 310 7.39 16.16 6.75
CA LEU A 310 5.96 16.38 6.98
C LEU A 310 5.40 17.47 6.06
N LYS A 311 6.17 18.53 5.76
CA LYS A 311 5.79 19.51 4.73
C LYS A 311 5.73 18.89 3.34
N LEU A 312 6.69 18.05 2.98
CA LEU A 312 6.67 17.29 1.74
C LEU A 312 5.45 16.37 1.68
N MET A 313 5.16 15.60 2.74
CA MET A 313 4.00 14.71 2.80
C MET A 313 2.69 15.50 2.65
N SER A 314 2.56 16.64 3.33
CA SER A 314 1.38 17.52 3.18
C SER A 314 1.24 18.05 1.75
N TYR A 315 2.32 18.47 1.12
CA TYR A 315 2.37 18.90 -0.27
C TYR A 315 1.96 17.78 -1.23
N MET A 316 2.42 16.55 -1.00
CA MET A 316 2.04 15.39 -1.82
C MET A 316 0.55 15.05 -1.77
N LEU A 317 -0.16 15.52 -0.75
CA LEU A 317 -1.61 15.33 -0.60
C LEU A 317 -2.45 16.46 -1.24
N GLU A 318 -1.82 17.47 -1.81
CA GLU A 318 -2.53 18.51 -2.56
C GLU A 318 -3.07 17.93 -3.88
N PRO A 319 -4.31 18.29 -4.31
CA PRO A 319 -4.89 17.79 -5.55
C PRO A 319 -4.00 17.93 -6.78
N ALA A 320 -3.28 19.04 -6.91
CA ALA A 320 -2.37 19.30 -8.01
C ALA A 320 -1.17 18.33 -8.04
N GLN A 321 -0.71 17.84 -6.89
CA GLN A 321 0.38 16.85 -6.82
C GLN A 321 -0.17 15.44 -6.99
N GLN A 322 -1.35 15.19 -6.45
CA GLN A 322 -2.05 13.91 -6.64
C GLN A 322 -2.38 13.62 -8.09
N ALA A 323 -2.62 14.63 -8.90
CA ALA A 323 -2.87 14.47 -10.34
C ALA A 323 -1.68 13.83 -11.11
N TYR A 324 -0.45 13.95 -10.62
CA TYR A 324 0.70 13.25 -11.21
C TYR A 324 0.62 11.73 -11.04
N THR A 325 -0.14 11.23 -10.05
CA THR A 325 -0.23 9.80 -9.77
C THR A 325 -1.06 9.01 -10.80
N TYR A 326 -1.77 9.68 -11.71
CA TYR A 326 -2.32 9.05 -12.90
C TYR A 326 -1.24 8.45 -13.78
N ASP A 327 -0.08 9.11 -13.88
CA ASP A 327 1.09 8.67 -14.64
C ASP A 327 0.69 8.12 -16.03
N LYS A 328 1.27 6.98 -16.40
CA LYS A 328 0.89 6.19 -17.58
C LYS A 328 -0.01 5.00 -17.21
N GLY A 329 -0.93 5.20 -16.28
CA GLY A 329 -1.84 4.18 -15.78
C GLY A 329 -1.18 3.14 -14.88
N TYR A 330 0.04 3.37 -14.39
CA TYR A 330 0.80 2.38 -13.61
C TYR A 330 0.08 1.88 -12.36
N PHE A 331 -0.66 2.77 -11.68
CA PHE A 331 -1.42 2.46 -10.45
C PHE A 331 -2.86 2.97 -10.56
N TYR A 332 -3.53 2.68 -11.68
CA TYR A 332 -4.84 3.24 -12.03
C TYR A 332 -5.89 3.09 -10.91
N PRO A 333 -6.67 4.18 -10.57
CA PRO A 333 -6.57 5.52 -11.13
C PRO A 333 -5.39 6.35 -10.59
N GLY A 334 -4.87 6.09 -9.39
CA GLY A 334 -3.70 6.75 -8.81
C GLY A 334 -4.00 7.67 -7.64
N PRO A 335 -4.81 8.74 -7.77
CA PRO A 335 -5.05 9.66 -6.67
C PRO A 335 -5.67 9.01 -5.45
N ALA A 336 -5.09 9.27 -4.26
CA ALA A 336 -5.65 8.84 -2.98
C ALA A 336 -6.61 9.89 -2.39
N VAL A 337 -6.47 11.16 -2.74
CA VAL A 337 -7.34 12.23 -2.27
C VAL A 337 -8.55 12.39 -3.21
N LYS A 338 -9.64 12.90 -2.66
CA LYS A 338 -10.87 13.19 -3.42
C LYS A 338 -10.70 14.42 -4.33
N ASP A 339 -11.60 14.57 -5.27
CA ASP A 339 -11.70 15.74 -6.16
C ASP A 339 -10.46 15.96 -7.06
N VAL A 340 -9.86 14.86 -7.53
CA VAL A 340 -8.73 14.88 -8.48
C VAL A 340 -9.15 14.17 -9.77
N PRO A 341 -9.93 14.82 -10.64
CA PRO A 341 -10.33 14.22 -11.92
C PRO A 341 -9.16 14.13 -12.91
N LEU A 342 -9.25 13.21 -13.87
CA LEU A 342 -8.22 12.95 -14.87
C LEU A 342 -7.77 14.20 -15.65
N ASN A 343 -8.66 15.16 -15.89
CA ASN A 343 -8.33 16.39 -16.60
C ASN A 343 -7.35 17.33 -15.82
N MET A 344 -7.06 17.05 -14.55
CA MET A 344 -5.99 17.71 -13.79
C MET A 344 -4.62 17.07 -14.04
N ALA A 345 -4.59 15.85 -14.56
CA ALA A 345 -3.34 15.13 -14.84
C ALA A 345 -2.56 15.78 -15.99
N PRO A 346 -1.25 15.54 -16.08
CA PRO A 346 -0.48 15.91 -17.26
C PRO A 346 -1.13 15.40 -18.56
N GLN A 347 -1.03 16.16 -19.65
CA GLN A 347 -1.67 15.80 -20.94
C GLN A 347 -1.26 14.39 -21.40
N GLU A 348 0.03 14.03 -21.25
CA GLU A 348 0.51 12.69 -21.56
C GLU A 348 -0.26 11.58 -20.82
N SER A 349 -0.58 11.79 -19.53
CA SER A 349 -1.37 10.83 -18.75
C SER A 349 -2.81 10.71 -19.26
N GLN A 350 -3.42 11.85 -19.62
CA GLN A 350 -4.77 11.87 -20.18
C GLN A 350 -4.83 11.11 -21.51
N ASP A 351 -3.86 11.36 -22.41
CA ASP A 351 -3.79 10.71 -23.73
C ASP A 351 -3.56 9.19 -23.59
N VAL A 352 -2.68 8.79 -22.69
CA VAL A 352 -2.40 7.37 -22.42
C VAL A 352 -3.64 6.65 -21.87
N ILE A 353 -4.33 7.23 -20.91
CA ILE A 353 -5.53 6.61 -20.34
C ILE A 353 -6.67 6.58 -21.37
N ALA A 354 -6.79 7.59 -22.23
CA ALA A 354 -7.76 7.57 -23.33
C ALA A 354 -7.46 6.46 -24.36
N GLU A 355 -6.18 6.18 -24.67
CA GLU A 355 -5.78 5.16 -25.65
C GLU A 355 -5.78 3.73 -25.06
N PHE A 356 -5.23 3.55 -23.85
CA PHE A 356 -4.95 2.23 -23.26
C PHE A 356 -5.88 1.86 -22.09
N GLY A 357 -6.61 2.82 -21.52
CA GLY A 357 -7.64 2.53 -20.52
C GLY A 357 -8.77 1.69 -21.13
N ARG A 358 -9.49 0.98 -20.26
CA ARG A 358 -10.63 0.18 -20.71
C ARG A 358 -11.93 0.78 -20.19
N PRO A 359 -12.91 1.10 -21.05
CA PRO A 359 -14.19 1.66 -20.62
C PRO A 359 -14.91 0.82 -19.56
N ILE A 360 -14.71 -0.51 -19.59
CA ILE A 360 -15.34 -1.45 -18.64
C ILE A 360 -14.80 -1.32 -17.20
N TYR A 361 -13.67 -0.63 -16.98
CA TYR A 361 -13.06 -0.57 -15.65
C TYR A 361 -13.91 0.17 -14.62
N GLU A 362 -14.55 1.26 -15.01
CA GLU A 362 -15.45 2.00 -14.12
C GLU A 362 -16.62 1.09 -13.69
N ASP A 363 -17.22 0.37 -14.64
CA ASP A 363 -18.31 -0.57 -14.36
C ASP A 363 -17.85 -1.72 -13.45
N LEU A 364 -16.69 -2.29 -13.70
CA LEU A 364 -16.13 -3.36 -12.89
C LEU A 364 -15.82 -2.89 -11.45
N ILE A 365 -15.22 -1.71 -11.31
CA ILE A 365 -14.91 -1.12 -10.00
C ILE A 365 -16.20 -0.82 -9.22
N ALA A 366 -17.23 -0.33 -9.90
CA ALA A 366 -18.50 -0.02 -9.27
C ALA A 366 -19.34 -1.27 -8.93
N LYS A 367 -19.22 -2.33 -9.72
CA LYS A 367 -20.03 -3.56 -9.60
C LYS A 367 -19.64 -4.42 -8.40
N TYR A 368 -18.34 -4.55 -8.13
CA TYR A 368 -17.85 -5.51 -7.15
C TYR A 368 -17.38 -4.83 -5.86
N PRO A 369 -17.53 -5.50 -4.71
CA PRO A 369 -17.12 -4.93 -3.43
C PRO A 369 -15.60 -4.72 -3.35
N VAL A 370 -15.20 -3.71 -2.58
CA VAL A 370 -13.81 -3.44 -2.22
C VAL A 370 -13.61 -3.86 -0.78
N GLU A 371 -12.72 -4.80 -0.55
CA GLU A 371 -12.48 -5.41 0.76
C GLU A 371 -11.31 -4.74 1.49
N ALA A 372 -11.45 -4.65 2.79
CA ALA A 372 -10.34 -4.20 3.62
C ALA A 372 -9.21 -5.24 3.62
N PRO A 373 -7.95 -4.83 3.42
CA PRO A 373 -6.83 -5.76 3.52
C PRO A 373 -6.67 -6.28 4.95
N LEU A 374 -5.94 -7.38 5.08
CA LEU A 374 -5.55 -7.92 6.39
C LEU A 374 -4.76 -6.87 7.17
N LYS A 375 -4.89 -6.92 8.50
CA LYS A 375 -3.98 -6.17 9.37
C LYS A 375 -2.52 -6.58 9.09
N PRO A 376 -1.55 -5.67 9.23
CA PRO A 376 -0.16 -5.93 8.86
C PRO A 376 0.42 -7.26 9.36
N GLN A 377 0.21 -7.59 10.63
CA GLN A 377 0.72 -8.83 11.24
C GLN A 377 0.10 -10.10 10.60
N LEU A 378 -1.18 -10.03 10.24
CA LEU A 378 -1.88 -11.14 9.59
C LEU A 378 -1.51 -11.25 8.11
N LEU A 379 -1.19 -10.14 7.45
CA LEU A 379 -0.69 -10.15 6.09
C LEU A 379 0.68 -10.83 5.99
N VAL A 380 1.60 -10.51 6.90
CA VAL A 380 2.89 -11.19 6.99
C VAL A 380 2.70 -12.69 7.19
N ALA A 381 1.85 -13.07 8.14
CA ALA A 381 1.54 -14.47 8.40
C ALA A 381 0.90 -15.21 7.19
N ALA A 382 0.08 -14.52 6.40
CA ALA A 382 -0.48 -15.06 5.17
C ALA A 382 0.61 -15.32 4.11
N PHE A 383 1.55 -14.39 3.94
CA PHE A 383 2.68 -14.54 3.01
C PHE A 383 3.59 -15.71 3.42
N GLU A 384 3.96 -15.79 4.70
CA GLU A 384 4.76 -16.89 5.22
C GLU A 384 4.08 -18.26 5.05
N LYS A 385 2.75 -18.31 5.25
CA LYS A 385 1.99 -19.54 5.04
C LYS A 385 1.91 -19.91 3.57
N TRP A 386 1.71 -18.93 2.68
CA TRP A 386 1.73 -19.15 1.24
C TRP A 386 3.11 -19.66 0.78
N ASP A 387 4.19 -19.00 1.20
CA ASP A 387 5.57 -19.42 0.88
C ASP A 387 5.84 -20.85 1.32
N ARG A 388 5.37 -21.26 2.49
CA ARG A 388 5.59 -22.60 3.04
C ARG A 388 4.71 -23.67 2.44
N GLU A 389 3.43 -23.39 2.17
CA GLU A 389 2.42 -24.41 1.88
C GLU A 389 2.02 -24.47 0.40
N VAL A 390 2.24 -23.41 -0.36
CA VAL A 390 1.92 -23.30 -1.79
C VAL A 390 3.19 -23.16 -2.63
N GLY A 391 3.95 -22.08 -2.40
CA GLY A 391 5.10 -21.74 -3.23
C GLY A 391 6.39 -22.51 -2.95
N ALA A 392 6.48 -23.25 -1.83
CA ALA A 392 7.73 -23.76 -1.23
C ALA A 392 8.71 -24.46 -2.19
N ASN A 393 8.23 -25.20 -3.19
CA ASN A 393 9.05 -25.99 -4.10
C ASN A 393 9.22 -25.35 -5.49
N LYS A 394 8.63 -24.19 -5.73
CA LYS A 394 8.50 -23.61 -7.08
C LYS A 394 8.96 -22.14 -7.17
N MET A 395 9.53 -21.59 -6.10
CA MET A 395 10.02 -20.21 -6.07
C MET A 395 11.44 -20.03 -6.59
N ASN A 396 12.20 -21.11 -6.74
CA ASN A 396 13.65 -21.09 -7.02
C ASN A 396 14.03 -21.92 -8.27
N LYS A 397 13.16 -21.96 -9.27
CA LYS A 397 13.47 -22.65 -10.54
C LYS A 397 14.00 -21.68 -11.58
#